data_34ff211ab3b54cbd2c724e9943bee309
#
_entry.id   34ff211ab3b54cbd2c724e9943bee309
#
_cell.length_a   1.000
_cell.length_b   1.000
_cell.length_c   1.000
_cell.angle_alpha   90.00
_cell.angle_beta   90.00
_cell.angle_gamma   90.00
#
_symmetry.space_group_name_H-M   'P 1'
#
loop_
_entity.id
_entity.type
_entity.pdbx_description
1 polymer ?
#
loop_
_entity_poly.entity_id
_entity_poly.type
_entity_poly.pdbx_seq_one_letter_code
_entity_poly.pdbx_strand_id
1 'polypeptide(L)'
;FAGGAFHILTKTGALHAVVAKMAKIFSTRIYLFLPILTLVFGLICTTQGVNLFIAFAPIMVMMAFAMGLDSITGASIILLGGAIGFSTGPLNINTTIVAQKIAGLPLYSGVGYRFICFAVFYVITNIYLIRYALKIQKHPELSPMYEIDKTSEFRNAADLDSFGKLDARKILIMLVFFASLILIVYGGIKLDWDMSE
;
A
#
# COMPACT_ATOMS: atom_id res chain seq x y z
N PHE A 1 -15.10 7.04 8.92
CA PHE A 1 -15.27 7.34 7.48
C PHE A 1 -14.58 6.29 6.60
N ALA A 2 -13.26 6.04 6.75
CA ALA A 2 -12.53 5.10 5.92
C ALA A 2 -13.12 3.68 5.93
N GLY A 3 -13.47 3.14 7.11
CA GLY A 3 -14.09 1.80 7.23
C GLY A 3 -15.42 1.65 6.49
N GLY A 4 -16.26 2.70 6.52
CA GLY A 4 -17.54 2.71 5.79
C GLY A 4 -17.34 2.72 4.27
N ALA A 5 -16.40 3.53 3.77
CA ALA A 5 -16.07 3.58 2.36
C ALA A 5 -15.54 2.23 1.86
N PHE A 6 -14.64 1.58 2.63
CA PHE A 6 -14.14 0.24 2.32
C PHE A 6 -15.24 -0.82 2.33
N HIS A 7 -16.17 -0.76 3.28
CA HIS A 7 -17.29 -1.69 3.33
C HIS A 7 -18.18 -1.58 2.07
N ILE A 8 -18.47 -0.36 1.62
CA ILE A 8 -19.23 -0.11 0.38
C ILE A 8 -18.46 -0.63 -0.83
N LEU A 9 -17.16 -0.36 -0.95
CA LEU A 9 -16.31 -0.83 -2.04
C LEU A 9 -16.25 -2.37 -2.12
N THR A 10 -16.19 -3.03 -0.96
CA THR A 10 -16.20 -4.49 -0.87
C THR A 10 -17.56 -5.05 -1.26
N LYS A 11 -18.65 -4.52 -0.71
CA LYS A 11 -20.03 -4.98 -1.03
C LYS A 11 -20.43 -4.76 -2.50
N THR A 12 -19.97 -3.67 -3.12
CA THR A 12 -20.25 -3.41 -4.55
C THR A 12 -19.43 -4.29 -5.49
N GLY A 13 -18.42 -5.01 -4.97
CA GLY A 13 -17.50 -5.82 -5.76
C GLY A 13 -16.56 -4.98 -6.65
N ALA A 14 -16.57 -3.65 -6.51
CA ALA A 14 -15.70 -2.76 -7.28
C ALA A 14 -14.23 -3.00 -6.92
N LEU A 15 -13.95 -3.12 -5.61
CA LEU A 15 -12.62 -3.42 -5.10
C LEU A 15 -12.08 -4.75 -5.65
N HIS A 16 -12.89 -5.80 -5.59
CA HIS A 16 -12.54 -7.12 -6.07
C HIS A 16 -12.22 -7.12 -7.57
N ALA A 17 -13.02 -6.42 -8.38
CA ALA A 17 -12.79 -6.33 -9.82
C ALA A 17 -11.46 -5.62 -10.16
N VAL A 18 -11.05 -4.62 -9.38
CA VAL A 18 -9.74 -3.96 -9.54
C VAL A 18 -8.61 -4.89 -9.13
N VAL A 19 -8.75 -5.55 -7.97
CA VAL A 19 -7.78 -6.56 -7.50
C VAL A 19 -7.58 -7.65 -8.53
N ALA A 20 -8.67 -8.22 -9.08
CA ALA A 20 -8.61 -9.26 -10.10
C ALA A 20 -7.91 -8.78 -11.39
N LYS A 21 -8.20 -7.55 -11.84
CA LYS A 21 -7.54 -6.98 -13.01
C LYS A 21 -6.04 -6.73 -12.76
N MET A 22 -5.68 -6.17 -11.63
CA MET A 22 -4.28 -5.93 -11.26
C MET A 22 -3.53 -7.26 -11.07
N ALA A 23 -4.11 -8.22 -10.37
CA ALA A 23 -3.53 -9.54 -10.19
C ALA A 23 -3.30 -10.23 -11.54
N LYS A 24 -4.25 -10.14 -12.49
CA LYS A 24 -4.08 -10.70 -13.85
C LYS A 24 -2.96 -10.01 -14.64
N ILE A 25 -2.77 -8.69 -14.47
CA ILE A 25 -1.68 -7.95 -15.11
C ILE A 25 -0.31 -8.34 -14.52
N PHE A 26 -0.25 -8.53 -13.20
CA PHE A 26 0.99 -8.75 -12.47
C PHE A 26 1.25 -10.21 -12.08
N SER A 27 0.31 -11.15 -12.34
CA SER A 27 0.40 -12.54 -11.89
C SER A 27 1.69 -13.26 -12.29
N THR A 28 2.28 -12.86 -13.43
CA THR A 28 3.54 -13.42 -13.94
C THR A 28 4.77 -12.57 -13.58
N ARG A 29 4.61 -11.41 -12.93
CA ARG A 29 5.68 -10.42 -12.77
C ARG A 29 5.79 -9.90 -11.33
N ILE A 30 5.94 -10.82 -10.37
CA ILE A 30 6.14 -10.49 -8.95
C ILE A 30 7.32 -9.51 -8.75
N TYR A 31 8.37 -9.67 -9.54
CA TYR A 31 9.55 -8.79 -9.53
C TYR A 31 9.27 -7.32 -9.85
N LEU A 32 8.17 -7.03 -10.53
CA LEU A 32 7.73 -5.66 -10.81
C LEU A 32 6.66 -5.20 -9.83
N PHE A 33 5.76 -6.11 -9.46
CA PHE A 33 4.63 -5.80 -8.57
C PHE A 33 5.10 -5.32 -7.19
N LEU A 34 5.94 -6.11 -6.52
CA LEU A 34 6.40 -5.78 -5.17
C LEU A 34 7.20 -4.46 -5.12
N PRO A 35 8.24 -4.25 -5.97
CA PRO A 35 8.99 -3.01 -5.94
C PRO A 35 8.14 -1.78 -6.32
N ILE A 36 7.27 -1.88 -7.31
CA ILE A 36 6.46 -0.72 -7.72
C ILE A 36 5.54 -0.29 -6.57
N LEU A 37 4.83 -1.23 -5.94
CA LEU A 37 3.92 -0.89 -4.85
C LEU A 37 4.65 -0.42 -3.59
N THR A 38 5.73 -1.08 -3.19
CA THR A 38 6.54 -0.63 -2.06
C THR A 38 7.16 0.75 -2.32
N LEU A 39 7.54 1.06 -3.58
CA LEU A 39 8.02 2.39 -3.95
C LEU A 39 6.91 3.45 -3.83
N VAL A 40 5.72 3.15 -4.35
CA VAL A 40 4.57 4.07 -4.28
C VAL A 40 4.23 4.39 -2.83
N PHE A 41 4.04 3.37 -1.98
CA PHE A 41 3.76 3.59 -0.56
C PHE A 41 4.94 4.27 0.15
N GLY A 42 6.18 3.88 -0.17
CA GLY A 42 7.37 4.51 0.37
C GLY A 42 7.45 6.00 0.06
N LEU A 43 7.26 6.38 -1.21
CA LEU A 43 7.30 7.79 -1.64
C LEU A 43 6.19 8.62 -0.98
N ILE A 44 4.97 8.10 -0.91
CA ILE A 44 3.87 8.82 -0.26
C ILE A 44 4.16 8.98 1.24
N CYS A 45 4.70 7.94 1.89
CA CYS A 45 5.06 8.00 3.31
C CYS A 45 6.29 8.86 3.62
N THR A 46 7.03 9.35 2.62
CA THR A 46 8.06 10.38 2.86
C THR A 46 7.46 11.69 3.36
N THR A 47 6.20 11.95 3.08
CA THR A 47 5.48 13.17 3.49
C THR A 47 4.47 12.93 4.59
N GLN A 48 3.83 11.74 4.60
CA GLN A 48 2.73 11.38 5.49
C GLN A 48 3.10 10.21 6.41
N GLY A 49 2.29 10.00 7.44
CA GLY A 49 2.43 8.84 8.32
C GLY A 49 1.88 7.55 7.70
N VAL A 50 2.45 6.40 8.08
CA VAL A 50 2.03 5.06 7.63
C VAL A 50 0.57 4.76 7.96
N ASN A 51 0.05 5.33 9.05
CA ASN A 51 -1.29 5.06 9.56
C ASN A 51 -2.42 5.31 8.54
N LEU A 52 -2.23 6.26 7.62
CA LEU A 52 -3.20 6.54 6.56
C LEU A 52 -3.40 5.37 5.60
N PHE A 53 -2.40 4.50 5.48
CA PHE A 53 -2.38 3.42 4.49
C PHE A 53 -2.78 2.06 5.05
N ILE A 54 -2.95 1.94 6.38
CA ILE A 54 -3.41 0.69 7.02
C ILE A 54 -4.76 0.25 6.45
N ALA A 55 -5.63 1.20 6.10
CA ALA A 55 -6.90 0.92 5.46
C ALA A 55 -6.78 0.19 4.11
N PHE A 56 -5.64 0.27 3.43
CA PHE A 56 -5.37 -0.44 2.18
C PHE A 56 -4.82 -1.86 2.39
N ALA A 57 -4.50 -2.24 3.63
CA ALA A 57 -3.93 -3.56 3.93
C ALA A 57 -4.80 -4.73 3.44
N PRO A 58 -6.13 -4.74 3.63
CA PRO A 58 -6.98 -5.81 3.10
C PRO A 58 -6.86 -5.97 1.57
N ILE A 59 -6.74 -4.86 0.84
CA ILE A 59 -6.60 -4.87 -0.62
C ILE A 59 -5.27 -5.53 -1.01
N MET A 60 -4.19 -5.16 -0.35
CA MET A 60 -2.87 -5.71 -0.65
C MET A 60 -2.78 -7.18 -0.30
N VAL A 61 -3.43 -7.61 0.79
CA VAL A 61 -3.53 -9.03 1.17
C VAL A 61 -4.31 -9.81 0.11
N MET A 62 -5.48 -9.32 -0.33
CA MET A 62 -6.24 -9.96 -1.40
C MET A 62 -5.43 -10.05 -2.71
N MET A 63 -4.69 -9.00 -3.06
CA MET A 63 -3.82 -9.02 -4.24
C MET A 63 -2.69 -10.06 -4.10
N ALA A 64 -2.10 -10.17 -2.91
CA ALA A 64 -1.08 -11.18 -2.63
C ALA A 64 -1.64 -12.59 -2.80
N PHE A 65 -2.82 -12.88 -2.26
CA PHE A 65 -3.49 -14.18 -2.43
C PHE A 65 -3.82 -14.47 -3.89
N ALA A 66 -4.32 -13.50 -4.63
CA ALA A 66 -4.61 -13.65 -6.06
C ALA A 66 -3.36 -13.95 -6.91
N MET A 67 -2.18 -13.62 -6.39
CA MET A 67 -0.87 -13.93 -7.00
C MET A 67 -0.21 -15.21 -6.45
N GLY A 68 -0.90 -15.95 -5.59
CA GLY A 68 -0.37 -17.17 -4.95
C GLY A 68 0.64 -16.90 -3.85
N LEU A 69 0.61 -15.71 -3.26
CA LEU A 69 1.43 -15.30 -2.12
C LEU A 69 0.64 -15.41 -0.81
N ASP A 70 1.26 -15.07 0.30
CA ASP A 70 0.66 -15.09 1.63
C ASP A 70 0.22 -13.70 2.13
N SER A 71 -0.51 -13.67 3.24
CA SER A 71 -0.97 -12.44 3.87
C SER A 71 0.19 -11.56 4.36
N ILE A 72 1.30 -12.18 4.79
CA ILE A 72 2.51 -11.46 5.23
C ILE A 72 3.09 -10.64 4.07
N THR A 73 3.18 -11.22 2.87
CA THR A 73 3.66 -10.48 1.69
C THR A 73 2.76 -9.30 1.38
N GLY A 74 1.44 -9.49 1.40
CA GLY A 74 0.48 -8.40 1.17
C GLY A 74 0.61 -7.26 2.18
N ALA A 75 0.64 -7.59 3.47
CA ALA A 75 0.81 -6.62 4.55
C ALA A 75 2.18 -5.91 4.48
N SER A 76 3.23 -6.65 4.13
CA SER A 76 4.60 -6.13 4.03
C SER A 76 4.75 -5.04 2.97
N ILE A 77 3.98 -5.05 1.89
CA ILE A 77 4.00 -3.99 0.87
C ILE A 77 3.75 -2.62 1.52
N ILE A 78 2.73 -2.54 2.37
CA ILE A 78 2.37 -1.28 3.04
C ILE A 78 3.29 -1.00 4.23
N LEU A 79 3.49 -1.98 5.08
CA LEU A 79 4.24 -1.79 6.33
C LEU A 79 5.71 -1.48 6.04
N LEU A 80 6.38 -2.26 5.20
CA LEU A 80 7.79 -2.01 4.88
C LEU A 80 7.96 -0.82 3.96
N GLY A 81 7.14 -0.70 2.90
CA GLY A 81 7.15 0.47 2.03
C GLY A 81 6.93 1.75 2.83
N GLY A 82 5.88 1.77 3.64
CA GLY A 82 5.56 2.90 4.50
C GLY A 82 6.63 3.20 5.56
N ALA A 83 7.17 2.16 6.20
CA ALA A 83 8.22 2.30 7.21
C ALA A 83 9.50 2.93 6.62
N ILE A 84 9.91 2.52 5.41
CA ILE A 84 11.08 3.09 4.73
C ILE A 84 10.86 4.59 4.49
N GLY A 85 9.71 4.96 3.89
CA GLY A 85 9.40 6.36 3.61
C GLY A 85 9.33 7.22 4.86
N PHE A 86 8.65 6.73 5.90
CA PHE A 86 8.46 7.45 7.15
C PHE A 86 9.76 7.57 7.96
N SER A 87 10.55 6.49 8.10
CA SER A 87 11.76 6.49 8.92
C SER A 87 12.90 7.29 8.29
N THR A 88 13.05 7.26 6.97
CA THR A 88 14.02 8.12 6.27
C THR A 88 13.54 9.56 6.20
N GLY A 89 12.23 9.77 6.16
CA GLY A 89 11.51 11.04 6.28
C GLY A 89 12.08 12.20 5.47
N PRO A 90 12.42 12.06 4.15
CA PRO A 90 13.05 13.14 3.40
C PRO A 90 12.25 14.44 3.44
N LEU A 91 10.94 14.32 3.39
CA LEU A 91 10.00 15.45 3.32
C LEU A 91 8.98 15.43 4.47
N ASN A 92 9.21 14.61 5.52
CA ASN A 92 8.22 14.40 6.57
C ASN A 92 8.06 15.63 7.46
N ILE A 93 6.90 16.26 7.37
CA ILE A 93 6.55 17.46 8.10
C ILE A 93 6.41 17.15 9.61
N ASN A 94 5.79 16.01 9.94
CA ASN A 94 5.42 15.68 11.31
C ASN A 94 6.60 15.20 12.17
N THR A 95 7.68 14.74 11.56
CA THR A 95 8.86 14.24 12.28
C THR A 95 10.09 15.09 11.99
N THR A 96 10.60 15.02 10.78
CA THR A 96 11.88 15.63 10.38
C THR A 96 11.83 17.15 10.45
N ILE A 97 10.79 17.77 9.87
CA ILE A 97 10.69 19.24 9.84
C ILE A 97 10.47 19.81 11.24
N VAL A 98 9.63 19.15 12.05
CA VAL A 98 9.43 19.54 13.45
C VAL A 98 10.74 19.44 14.23
N ALA A 99 11.47 18.33 14.09
CA ALA A 99 12.76 18.15 14.77
C ALA A 99 13.79 19.21 14.34
N GLN A 100 13.88 19.53 13.06
CA GLN A 100 14.76 20.59 12.54
C GLN A 100 14.37 21.96 13.10
N LYS A 101 13.07 22.24 13.19
CA LYS A 101 12.56 23.50 13.72
C LYS A 101 12.90 23.66 15.20
N ILE A 102 12.77 22.60 16.01
CA ILE A 102 13.12 22.59 17.42
C ILE A 102 14.63 22.74 17.60
N ALA A 103 15.44 22.10 16.75
CA ALA A 103 16.89 22.16 16.79
C ALA A 103 17.49 23.47 16.20
N GLY A 104 16.67 24.39 15.70
CA GLY A 104 17.14 25.62 15.07
C GLY A 104 17.92 25.41 13.78
N LEU A 105 17.72 24.25 13.10
CA LEU A 105 18.39 23.91 11.84
C LEU A 105 17.58 24.43 10.65
N PRO A 106 18.25 24.74 9.51
CA PRO A 106 17.53 25.10 8.28
C PRO A 106 16.57 23.96 7.87
N LEU A 107 15.34 24.34 7.55
CA LEU A 107 14.32 23.38 7.10
C LEU A 107 14.80 22.66 5.84
N TYR A 108 14.48 21.37 5.75
CA TYR A 108 14.91 20.47 4.67
C TYR A 108 16.43 20.28 4.53
N SER A 109 17.24 20.75 5.51
CA SER A 109 18.67 20.44 5.51
C SER A 109 18.91 18.93 5.52
N GLY A 110 19.87 18.45 4.71
CA GLY A 110 20.18 17.03 4.58
C GLY A 110 19.15 16.18 3.80
N VAL A 111 18.20 16.79 3.08
CA VAL A 111 17.20 16.08 2.29
C VAL A 111 17.83 15.11 1.27
N GLY A 112 18.90 15.51 0.60
CA GLY A 112 19.63 14.66 -0.35
C GLY A 112 20.19 13.40 0.30
N TYR A 113 20.80 13.52 1.47
CA TYR A 113 21.29 12.38 2.24
C TYR A 113 20.15 11.43 2.64
N ARG A 114 19.00 11.95 3.04
CA ARG A 114 17.82 11.12 3.38
C ARG A 114 17.25 10.38 2.18
N PHE A 115 17.29 10.98 0.98
CA PHE A 115 16.91 10.25 -0.24
C PHE A 115 17.90 9.13 -0.57
N ILE A 116 19.19 9.30 -0.29
CA ILE A 116 20.18 8.21 -0.43
C ILE A 116 19.84 7.10 0.57
N CYS A 117 19.56 7.42 1.84
CA CYS A 117 19.13 6.44 2.83
C CYS A 117 17.84 5.73 2.38
N PHE A 118 16.85 6.48 1.89
CA PHE A 118 15.63 5.90 1.32
C PHE A 118 15.93 4.87 0.23
N ALA A 119 16.78 5.22 -0.74
CA ALA A 119 17.15 4.33 -1.84
C ALA A 119 17.86 3.06 -1.36
N VAL A 120 18.78 3.18 -0.40
CA VAL A 120 19.50 2.03 0.19
C VAL A 120 18.52 1.10 0.91
N PHE A 121 17.70 1.63 1.82
CA PHE A 121 16.71 0.81 2.53
C PHE A 121 15.68 0.20 1.59
N TYR A 122 15.24 0.95 0.59
CA TYR A 122 14.32 0.46 -0.43
C TYR A 122 14.88 -0.75 -1.17
N VAL A 123 16.14 -0.68 -1.64
CA VAL A 123 16.78 -1.79 -2.36
C VAL A 123 16.92 -3.02 -1.47
N ILE A 124 17.44 -2.86 -0.25
CA ILE A 124 17.64 -3.96 0.69
C ILE A 124 16.30 -4.65 1.00
N THR A 125 15.27 -3.85 1.32
CA THR A 125 13.94 -4.37 1.66
C THR A 125 13.32 -5.12 0.49
N ASN A 126 13.41 -4.59 -0.73
CA ASN A 126 12.84 -5.26 -1.90
C ASN A 126 13.58 -6.55 -2.27
N ILE A 127 14.90 -6.61 -2.11
CA ILE A 127 15.65 -7.86 -2.29
C ILE A 127 15.14 -8.93 -1.33
N TYR A 128 14.95 -8.58 -0.06
CA TYR A 128 14.43 -9.49 0.94
C TYR A 128 12.98 -9.93 0.62
N LEU A 129 12.11 -8.96 0.34
CA LEU A 129 10.69 -9.19 0.08
C LEU A 129 10.47 -10.05 -1.17
N ILE A 130 11.20 -9.79 -2.25
CA ILE A 130 11.13 -10.59 -3.47
C ILE A 130 11.60 -12.03 -3.20
N ARG A 131 12.73 -12.21 -2.50
CA ARG A 131 13.23 -13.55 -2.15
C ARG A 131 12.23 -14.32 -1.30
N TYR A 132 11.63 -13.65 -0.32
CA TYR A 132 10.59 -14.23 0.52
C TYR A 132 9.37 -14.63 -0.31
N ALA A 133 8.82 -13.72 -1.10
CA ALA A 133 7.65 -13.95 -1.92
C ALA A 133 7.84 -15.12 -2.91
N LEU A 134 9.00 -15.20 -3.56
CA LEU A 134 9.32 -16.31 -4.47
C LEU A 134 9.46 -17.65 -3.75
N LYS A 135 9.98 -17.63 -2.51
CA LYS A 135 10.06 -18.83 -1.68
C LYS A 135 8.65 -19.33 -1.32
N ILE A 136 7.77 -18.42 -0.88
CA ILE A 136 6.40 -18.77 -0.51
C ILE A 136 5.58 -19.16 -1.73
N GLN A 137 5.79 -18.55 -2.89
CA GLN A 137 5.09 -18.93 -4.13
C GLN A 137 5.41 -20.39 -4.53
N LYS A 138 6.66 -20.85 -4.32
CA LYS A 138 7.07 -22.22 -4.62
C LYS A 138 6.65 -23.21 -3.53
N HIS A 139 6.69 -22.78 -2.30
CA HIS A 139 6.47 -23.58 -1.09
C HIS A 139 5.57 -22.84 -0.11
N PRO A 140 4.24 -22.78 -0.37
CA PRO A 140 3.28 -22.07 0.47
C PRO A 140 3.27 -22.54 1.92
N GLU A 141 3.58 -23.81 2.14
CA GLU A 141 3.67 -24.44 3.47
C GLU A 141 4.75 -23.83 4.38
N LEU A 142 5.72 -23.12 3.81
CA LEU A 142 6.78 -22.44 4.57
C LEU A 142 6.35 -21.07 5.09
N SER A 143 5.14 -20.62 4.76
CA SER A 143 4.59 -19.38 5.33
C SER A 143 4.18 -19.59 6.78
N PRO A 144 4.61 -18.72 7.71
CA PRO A 144 4.14 -18.77 9.10
C PRO A 144 2.62 -18.60 9.23
N MET A 145 1.97 -18.03 8.21
CA MET A 145 0.52 -17.79 8.19
C MET A 145 -0.27 -18.86 7.43
N TYR A 146 0.40 -19.92 6.94
CA TYR A 146 -0.20 -20.89 6.02
C TYR A 146 -1.55 -21.45 6.49
N GLU A 147 -1.65 -21.88 7.75
CA GLU A 147 -2.90 -22.45 8.30
C GLU A 147 -3.99 -21.39 8.48
N ILE A 148 -3.62 -20.17 8.86
CA ILE A 148 -4.56 -19.05 9.02
C ILE A 148 -5.05 -18.58 7.65
N ASP A 149 -4.14 -18.46 6.69
CA ASP A 149 -4.43 -18.01 5.34
C ASP A 149 -5.36 -18.97 4.59
N LYS A 150 -5.33 -20.28 4.89
CA LYS A 150 -6.28 -21.25 4.31
C LYS A 150 -7.74 -20.96 4.66
N THR A 151 -7.99 -20.50 5.87
CA THR A 151 -9.34 -20.21 6.38
C THR A 151 -9.74 -18.75 6.22
N SER A 152 -8.86 -17.92 5.68
CA SER A 152 -9.08 -16.48 5.53
C SER A 152 -10.20 -16.18 4.51
N GLU A 153 -11.15 -15.35 4.93
CA GLU A 153 -12.19 -14.84 4.03
C GLU A 153 -11.62 -14.06 2.84
N PHE A 154 -10.47 -13.40 3.03
CA PHE A 154 -9.75 -12.70 1.96
C PHE A 154 -9.23 -13.63 0.87
N ARG A 155 -8.90 -14.88 1.20
CA ARG A 155 -8.50 -15.88 0.21
C ARG A 155 -9.68 -16.34 -0.62
N ASN A 156 -10.83 -16.58 0.02
CA ASN A 156 -12.08 -16.90 -0.68
C ASN A 156 -12.53 -15.74 -1.57
N ALA A 157 -12.31 -14.50 -1.10
CA ALA A 157 -12.58 -13.29 -1.86
C ALA A 157 -11.56 -13.02 -2.97
N ALA A 158 -10.41 -13.66 -2.99
CA ALA A 158 -9.37 -13.52 -4.01
C ALA A 158 -9.52 -14.49 -5.19
N ASP A 159 -10.57 -15.32 -5.21
CA ASP A 159 -10.86 -16.21 -6.33
C ASP A 159 -11.26 -15.39 -7.57
N LEU A 160 -10.32 -15.31 -8.53
CA LEU A 160 -10.37 -14.41 -9.69
C LEU A 160 -11.53 -14.73 -10.64
N ASP A 161 -12.01 -15.97 -10.62
CA ASP A 161 -13.09 -16.42 -11.50
C ASP A 161 -14.49 -16.04 -10.99
N SER A 162 -14.62 -15.76 -9.68
CA SER A 162 -15.87 -15.33 -9.05
C SER A 162 -16.19 -13.84 -9.27
N PHE A 163 -15.23 -13.03 -9.70
CA PHE A 163 -15.39 -11.60 -9.87
C PHE A 163 -15.80 -11.26 -11.31
N GLY A 164 -17.05 -10.93 -11.49
CA GLY A 164 -17.59 -10.49 -12.77
C GLY A 164 -16.76 -9.36 -13.39
N LYS A 165 -16.86 -9.21 -14.71
CA LYS A 165 -16.16 -8.20 -15.51
C LYS A 165 -16.26 -6.81 -14.88
N LEU A 166 -15.23 -5.98 -15.06
CA LEU A 166 -15.27 -4.56 -14.74
C LEU A 166 -16.39 -3.91 -15.55
N ASP A 167 -17.53 -3.71 -14.91
CA ASP A 167 -18.66 -3.00 -15.47
C ASP A 167 -18.46 -1.49 -15.31
N ALA A 168 -19.04 -0.68 -16.19
CA ALA A 168 -18.97 0.78 -16.16
C ALA A 168 -19.36 1.36 -14.79
N ARG A 169 -20.33 0.72 -14.11
CA ARG A 169 -20.76 1.09 -12.76
C ARG A 169 -19.64 0.93 -11.71
N LYS A 170 -18.86 -0.17 -11.78
CA LYS A 170 -17.74 -0.43 -10.87
C LYS A 170 -16.60 0.55 -11.11
N ILE A 171 -16.35 0.90 -12.37
CA ILE A 171 -15.35 1.92 -12.74
C ILE A 171 -15.76 3.29 -12.19
N LEU A 172 -17.04 3.67 -12.32
CA LEU A 172 -17.55 4.94 -11.79
C LEU A 172 -17.37 5.02 -10.27
N ILE A 173 -17.70 3.95 -9.53
CA ILE A 173 -17.52 3.88 -8.08
C ILE A 173 -16.04 4.09 -7.69
N MET A 174 -15.13 3.45 -8.41
CA MET A 174 -13.70 3.64 -8.19
C MET A 174 -13.21 5.05 -8.53
N LEU A 175 -13.70 5.63 -9.62
CA LEU A 175 -13.38 7.01 -10.00
C LEU A 175 -13.84 8.01 -8.92
N VAL A 176 -15.07 7.86 -8.41
CA VAL A 176 -15.58 8.69 -7.33
C VAL A 176 -14.75 8.53 -6.07
N PHE A 177 -14.36 7.30 -5.72
CA PHE A 177 -13.51 7.05 -4.56
C PHE A 177 -12.13 7.70 -4.70
N PHE A 178 -11.44 7.52 -5.84
CA PHE A 178 -10.15 8.16 -6.07
C PHE A 178 -10.27 9.69 -6.17
N ALA A 179 -11.33 10.19 -6.80
CA ALA A 179 -11.60 11.63 -6.86
C ALA A 179 -11.80 12.23 -5.46
N SER A 180 -12.53 11.53 -4.56
CA SER A 180 -12.70 11.98 -3.18
C SER A 180 -11.38 11.97 -2.40
N LEU A 181 -10.52 10.97 -2.59
CA LEU A 181 -9.18 10.96 -1.98
C LEU A 181 -8.31 12.11 -2.47
N ILE A 182 -8.31 12.37 -3.78
CA ILE A 182 -7.57 13.49 -4.36
C ILE A 182 -8.11 14.84 -3.82
N LEU A 183 -9.42 14.96 -3.69
CA LEU A 183 -10.06 16.17 -3.16
C LEU A 183 -9.70 16.41 -1.69
N ILE A 184 -9.67 15.35 -0.86
CA ILE A 184 -9.23 15.44 0.53
C ILE A 184 -7.77 15.89 0.61
N VAL A 185 -6.88 15.27 -0.18
CA VAL A 185 -5.46 15.66 -0.22
C VAL A 185 -5.29 17.10 -0.71
N TYR A 186 -6.01 17.48 -1.76
CA TYR A 186 -6.00 18.84 -2.28
C TYR A 186 -6.54 19.85 -1.27
N GLY A 187 -7.63 19.51 -0.59
CA GLY A 187 -8.23 20.32 0.48
C GLY A 187 -7.28 20.55 1.65
N GLY A 188 -6.58 19.50 2.09
CA GLY A 188 -5.58 19.60 3.15
C GLY A 188 -4.33 20.43 2.76
N ILE A 189 -3.95 20.43 1.46
CA ILE A 189 -2.76 21.16 1.00
C ILE A 189 -3.07 22.61 0.62
N LYS A 190 -4.21 22.87 -0.01
CA LYS A 190 -4.54 24.17 -0.62
C LYS A 190 -5.58 24.98 0.14
N LEU A 191 -6.47 24.31 0.87
CA LEU A 191 -7.61 24.94 1.53
C LEU A 191 -7.50 24.89 3.06
N ASP A 192 -6.36 24.42 3.61
CA ASP A 192 -6.09 24.27 5.05
C ASP A 192 -7.24 23.57 5.81
N TRP A 193 -7.86 22.56 5.18
CA TRP A 193 -8.89 21.76 5.84
C TRP A 193 -8.31 21.02 7.02
N ASP A 194 -8.91 21.23 8.19
CA ASP A 194 -8.56 20.48 9.40
C ASP A 194 -9.25 19.11 9.42
N MET A 195 -8.73 18.18 10.25
CA MET A 195 -9.31 16.83 10.36
C MET A 195 -10.74 16.79 10.88
N SER A 196 -11.29 17.93 11.28
CA SER A 196 -12.66 18.09 11.81
C SER A 196 -13.69 18.46 10.74
N GLU A 197 -13.27 18.81 9.53
CA GLU A 197 -14.13 19.15 8.39
C GLU A 197 -14.19 18.00 7.37
#